data_ec1efdcd3ce4e5e92c3944a100ca91cd
#
_entry.id   ec1efdcd3ce4e5e92c3944a100ca91cd
#
_cell.length_a   1.000
_cell.length_b   1.000
_cell.length_c   1.000
_cell.angle_alpha   90.00
_cell.angle_beta   90.00
_cell.angle_gamma   90.00
#
_symmetry.space_group_name_H-M   'P 1'
#
loop_
_entity.id
_entity.type
_entity.pdbx_description
1 polymer ?
#
loop_
_entity_poly.entity_id
_entity_poly.type
_entity_poly.pdbx_seq_one_letter_code
_entity_poly.pdbx_strand_id
1 'polypeptide(L)'
;MKINSEAASQLASINTRSTQLDQQLATGKRVNSAADDAAALQIIDRLTAQQNGFTQASRNAYDGISYAQVSESALSNVNDSVGRIRELSIQAGNGALSDSDRQALQEEVVQLQSEITNTLEQSSFAGKPLFDGQSVSFQIGADANQTNALEQPNSDFLSAVNAIDITTQAGANSALDVTEQAAEQVNQQRAQLGAFENSLSSQIRSLSEQNENVAASQSRIADTDYAKAVSERTSNDILNQASIALRGQANQNAAAILGLL
;
A
#
# COMPACT_ATOMS: atom_id res chain seq x y z
N MET A 1 -29.10 46.88 -37.47
CA MET A 1 -28.51 46.67 -36.10
C MET A 1 -28.69 45.28 -35.53
N LYS A 2 -29.82 44.58 -35.64
CA LYS A 2 -30.02 43.22 -35.06
C LYS A 2 -29.06 42.15 -35.61
N ILE A 3 -28.76 42.13 -36.91
CA ILE A 3 -27.90 41.14 -37.55
C ILE A 3 -26.45 41.23 -37.02
N ASN A 4 -25.94 42.41 -36.73
CA ASN A 4 -24.59 42.59 -36.20
C ASN A 4 -24.46 42.16 -34.72
N SER A 5 -25.52 42.28 -33.92
CA SER A 5 -25.50 41.84 -32.51
C SER A 5 -25.61 40.33 -32.41
N GLU A 6 -26.39 39.66 -33.24
CA GLU A 6 -26.50 38.19 -33.28
C GLU A 6 -25.22 37.56 -33.80
N ALA A 7 -24.60 38.08 -34.84
CA ALA A 7 -23.32 37.62 -35.33
C ALA A 7 -22.17 37.84 -34.34
N ALA A 8 -22.23 38.93 -33.53
CA ALA A 8 -21.24 39.16 -32.48
C ALA A 8 -21.37 38.16 -31.30
N SER A 9 -22.61 37.84 -30.91
CA SER A 9 -22.85 36.84 -29.85
C SER A 9 -22.47 35.42 -30.28
N GLN A 10 -22.73 35.06 -31.54
CA GLN A 10 -22.28 33.77 -32.09
C GLN A 10 -20.75 33.66 -32.14
N LEU A 11 -20.05 34.70 -32.58
CA LEU A 11 -18.60 34.73 -32.62
C LEU A 11 -18.01 34.61 -31.20
N ALA A 12 -18.61 35.29 -30.22
CA ALA A 12 -18.18 35.15 -28.82
C ALA A 12 -18.36 33.73 -28.31
N SER A 13 -19.47 33.06 -28.61
CA SER A 13 -19.72 31.67 -28.20
C SER A 13 -18.77 30.68 -28.89
N ILE A 14 -18.45 30.87 -30.17
CA ILE A 14 -17.45 30.07 -30.91
C ILE A 14 -16.07 30.23 -30.29
N ASN A 15 -15.64 31.44 -29.97
CA ASN A 15 -14.35 31.71 -29.34
C ASN A 15 -14.26 31.06 -27.95
N THR A 16 -15.29 31.17 -27.12
CA THR A 16 -15.34 30.52 -25.80
C THR A 16 -15.23 29.02 -25.95
N ARG A 17 -15.97 28.42 -26.90
CA ARG A 17 -15.89 26.97 -27.17
C ARG A 17 -14.52 26.55 -27.68
N SER A 18 -13.89 27.33 -28.56
CA SER A 18 -12.55 27.05 -29.07
C SER A 18 -11.53 27.07 -27.94
N THR A 19 -11.55 28.06 -27.06
CA THR A 19 -10.67 28.14 -25.88
C THR A 19 -10.85 26.94 -24.97
N GLN A 20 -12.09 26.50 -24.74
CA GLN A 20 -12.39 25.33 -23.93
C GLN A 20 -11.82 24.02 -24.57
N LEU A 21 -12.00 23.86 -25.89
CA LEU A 21 -11.46 22.73 -26.65
C LEU A 21 -9.92 22.73 -26.65
N ASP A 22 -9.30 23.91 -26.81
CA ASP A 22 -7.84 24.05 -26.73
C ASP A 22 -7.31 23.64 -25.34
N GLN A 23 -8.02 24.01 -24.28
CA GLN A 23 -7.68 23.62 -22.92
C GLN A 23 -7.85 22.11 -22.72
N GLN A 24 -8.93 21.50 -23.22
CA GLN A 24 -9.16 20.05 -23.16
C GLN A 24 -8.10 19.27 -23.94
N LEU A 25 -7.70 19.74 -25.12
CA LEU A 25 -6.65 19.16 -25.93
C LEU A 25 -5.26 19.30 -25.29
N ALA A 26 -5.00 20.44 -24.64
CA ALA A 26 -3.72 20.69 -23.97
C ALA A 26 -3.54 19.85 -22.70
N THR A 27 -4.61 19.64 -21.94
CA THR A 27 -4.56 18.88 -20.67
C THR A 27 -4.88 17.40 -20.83
N GLY A 28 -5.50 16.99 -21.94
CA GLY A 28 -6.05 15.66 -22.14
C GLY A 28 -7.31 15.37 -21.30
N LYS A 29 -7.83 16.37 -20.57
CA LYS A 29 -8.97 16.23 -19.67
C LYS A 29 -10.17 16.99 -20.17
N ARG A 30 -11.34 16.34 -20.14
CA ARG A 30 -12.64 16.93 -20.47
C ARG A 30 -13.10 17.92 -19.40
N VAL A 31 -12.80 17.61 -18.13
CA VAL A 31 -13.16 18.42 -16.96
C VAL A 31 -11.88 18.95 -16.34
N ASN A 32 -11.64 20.26 -16.48
CA ASN A 32 -10.46 20.94 -15.98
C ASN A 32 -10.76 21.86 -14.78
N SER A 33 -12.01 22.33 -14.70
CA SER A 33 -12.43 23.27 -13.66
C SER A 33 -13.87 23.01 -13.22
N ALA A 34 -14.25 23.57 -12.08
CA ALA A 34 -15.63 23.52 -11.60
C ALA A 34 -16.63 24.19 -12.54
N ALA A 35 -16.15 25.11 -13.41
CA ALA A 35 -16.99 25.78 -14.41
C ALA A 35 -17.35 24.85 -15.58
N ASP A 36 -16.53 23.80 -15.85
CA ASP A 36 -16.81 22.82 -16.91
C ASP A 36 -17.88 21.81 -16.46
N ASP A 37 -17.71 21.23 -15.30
CA ASP A 37 -18.66 20.26 -14.70
C ASP A 37 -18.35 20.08 -13.21
N ALA A 38 -19.07 20.79 -12.35
CA ALA A 38 -18.88 20.74 -10.91
C ALA A 38 -19.19 19.35 -10.31
N ALA A 39 -20.18 18.64 -10.87
CA ALA A 39 -20.55 17.31 -10.38
C ALA A 39 -19.47 16.26 -10.75
N ALA A 40 -18.99 16.29 -11.99
CA ALA A 40 -17.92 15.41 -12.44
C ALA A 40 -16.62 15.70 -11.67
N LEU A 41 -16.26 16.97 -11.43
CA LEU A 41 -15.06 17.33 -10.66
C LEU A 41 -15.11 16.76 -9.24
N GLN A 42 -16.26 16.87 -8.56
CA GLN A 42 -16.41 16.30 -7.22
C GLN A 42 -16.22 14.76 -7.20
N ILE A 43 -16.70 14.07 -8.25
CA ILE A 43 -16.49 12.62 -8.39
C ILE A 43 -15.01 12.33 -8.64
N ILE A 44 -14.34 13.06 -9.53
CA ILE A 44 -12.92 12.93 -9.84
C ILE A 44 -12.08 13.12 -8.59
N ASP A 45 -12.36 14.12 -7.77
CA ASP A 45 -11.64 14.39 -6.52
C ASP A 45 -11.80 13.23 -5.53
N ARG A 46 -13.02 12.68 -5.39
CA ARG A 46 -13.26 11.50 -4.54
C ARG A 46 -12.53 10.26 -5.04
N LEU A 47 -12.54 9.99 -6.34
CA LEU A 47 -11.84 8.87 -6.94
C LEU A 47 -10.31 9.04 -6.80
N THR A 48 -9.80 10.27 -6.94
CA THR A 48 -8.37 10.58 -6.69
C THR A 48 -7.99 10.31 -5.24
N ALA A 49 -8.83 10.74 -4.29
CA ALA A 49 -8.61 10.45 -2.88
C ALA A 49 -8.59 8.94 -2.58
N GLN A 50 -9.50 8.17 -3.20
CA GLN A 50 -9.51 6.71 -3.08
C GLN A 50 -8.25 6.06 -3.65
N GLN A 51 -7.79 6.48 -4.84
CA GLN A 51 -6.54 5.97 -5.45
C GLN A 51 -5.33 6.23 -4.56
N ASN A 52 -5.24 7.44 -4.00
CA ASN A 52 -4.17 7.77 -3.06
C ASN A 52 -4.26 6.91 -1.80
N GLY A 53 -5.48 6.67 -1.30
CA GLY A 53 -5.74 5.77 -0.18
C GLY A 53 -5.29 4.33 -0.46
N PHE A 54 -5.66 3.76 -1.61
CA PHE A 54 -5.25 2.40 -2.00
C PHE A 54 -3.73 2.29 -2.20
N THR A 55 -3.11 3.32 -2.77
CA THR A 55 -1.65 3.36 -2.93
C THR A 55 -0.96 3.38 -1.57
N GLN A 56 -1.44 4.16 -0.61
CA GLN A 56 -0.88 4.20 0.73
C GLN A 56 -1.16 2.90 1.50
N ALA A 57 -2.37 2.35 1.38
CA ALA A 57 -2.72 1.06 1.99
C ALA A 57 -1.83 -0.08 1.47
N SER A 58 -1.50 -0.08 0.18
CA SER A 58 -0.55 -1.05 -0.39
C SER A 58 0.85 -0.91 0.20
N ARG A 59 1.34 0.31 0.41
CA ARG A 59 2.64 0.53 1.08
C ARG A 59 2.61 0.03 2.52
N ASN A 60 1.55 0.35 3.27
CA ASN A 60 1.40 -0.12 4.63
C ASN A 60 1.34 -1.66 4.71
N ALA A 61 0.74 -2.31 3.71
CA ALA A 61 0.71 -3.76 3.61
C ALA A 61 2.12 -4.34 3.35
N TYR A 62 2.95 -3.70 2.49
CA TYR A 62 4.34 -4.09 2.31
C TYR A 62 5.18 -3.88 3.57
N ASP A 63 4.93 -2.81 4.33
CA ASP A 63 5.57 -2.59 5.63
C ASP A 63 5.19 -3.71 6.61
N GLY A 64 3.92 -4.16 6.60
CA GLY A 64 3.45 -5.30 7.38
C GLY A 64 4.13 -6.63 6.99
N ILE A 65 4.33 -6.87 5.69
CA ILE A 65 5.09 -8.05 5.21
C ILE A 65 6.54 -7.96 5.69
N SER A 66 7.18 -6.81 5.57
CA SER A 66 8.56 -6.62 6.03
C SER A 66 8.70 -6.82 7.53
N TYR A 67 7.70 -6.34 8.31
CA TYR A 67 7.61 -6.59 9.74
C TYR A 67 7.56 -8.10 10.06
N ALA A 68 6.68 -8.83 9.37
CA ALA A 68 6.52 -10.28 9.56
C ALA A 68 7.80 -11.04 9.19
N GLN A 69 8.48 -10.69 8.09
CA GLN A 69 9.73 -11.32 7.65
C GLN A 69 10.88 -11.11 8.63
N VAL A 70 11.02 -9.92 9.21
CA VAL A 70 12.03 -9.68 10.25
C VAL A 70 11.72 -10.49 11.50
N SER A 71 10.45 -10.56 11.90
CA SER A 71 10.01 -11.39 13.03
C SER A 71 10.26 -12.89 12.76
N GLU A 72 9.96 -13.37 11.55
CA GLU A 72 10.20 -14.76 11.17
C GLU A 72 11.70 -15.11 11.17
N SER A 73 12.55 -14.22 10.69
CA SER A 73 14.01 -14.41 10.72
C SER A 73 14.52 -14.52 12.15
N ALA A 74 14.06 -13.68 13.08
CA ALA A 74 14.42 -13.78 14.49
C ALA A 74 13.94 -15.09 15.12
N LEU A 75 12.70 -15.50 14.85
CA LEU A 75 12.16 -16.78 15.34
C LEU A 75 12.86 -17.99 14.73
N SER A 76 13.36 -17.89 13.49
CA SER A 76 14.18 -18.95 12.89
C SER A 76 15.48 -19.17 13.68
N ASN A 77 16.21 -18.09 14.02
CA ASN A 77 17.42 -18.16 14.82
C ASN A 77 17.13 -18.73 16.22
N VAL A 78 16.00 -18.33 16.83
CA VAL A 78 15.56 -18.89 18.11
C VAL A 78 15.30 -20.38 18.00
N ASN A 79 14.61 -20.82 16.94
CA ASN A 79 14.32 -22.23 16.71
C ASN A 79 15.61 -23.08 16.56
N ASP A 80 16.60 -22.55 15.86
CA ASP A 80 17.89 -23.21 15.68
C ASP A 80 18.64 -23.35 17.03
N SER A 81 18.62 -22.27 17.84
CA SER A 81 19.23 -22.29 19.19
C SER A 81 18.49 -23.25 20.13
N VAL A 82 17.15 -23.32 20.11
CA VAL A 82 16.34 -24.30 20.87
C VAL A 82 16.64 -25.71 20.40
N GLY A 83 16.76 -25.92 19.09
CA GLY A 83 17.16 -27.21 18.52
C GLY A 83 18.55 -27.65 19.03
N ARG A 84 19.51 -26.74 19.13
CA ARG A 84 20.84 -27.01 19.65
C ARG A 84 20.82 -27.31 21.14
N ILE A 85 20.03 -26.61 21.95
CA ILE A 85 19.81 -26.94 23.38
C ILE A 85 19.24 -28.34 23.51
N ARG A 86 18.29 -28.74 22.65
CA ARG A 86 17.75 -30.12 22.64
C ARG A 86 18.82 -31.16 22.34
N GLU A 87 19.71 -30.94 21.38
CA GLU A 87 20.83 -31.83 21.08
C GLU A 87 21.76 -32.02 22.30
N LEU A 88 22.12 -30.89 22.95
CA LEU A 88 22.94 -30.89 24.16
C LEU A 88 22.24 -31.61 25.31
N SER A 89 20.92 -31.48 25.44
CA SER A 89 20.10 -32.15 26.44
C SER A 89 20.08 -33.67 26.23
N ILE A 90 19.99 -34.15 24.96
CA ILE A 90 20.09 -35.56 24.63
C ILE A 90 21.48 -36.10 25.02
N GLN A 91 22.54 -35.34 24.72
CA GLN A 91 23.90 -35.71 25.07
C GLN A 91 24.08 -35.78 26.59
N ALA A 92 23.59 -34.77 27.33
CA ALA A 92 23.68 -34.71 28.79
C ALA A 92 22.87 -35.80 29.50
N GLY A 93 21.79 -36.31 28.86
CA GLY A 93 20.98 -37.45 29.33
C GLY A 93 21.71 -38.76 29.31
N ASN A 94 22.88 -38.85 28.63
CA ASN A 94 23.68 -40.09 28.62
C ASN A 94 24.26 -40.37 30.02
N GLY A 95 23.89 -41.51 30.59
CA GLY A 95 24.35 -41.96 31.92
C GLY A 95 25.85 -42.21 32.03
N ALA A 96 26.60 -42.29 30.91
CA ALA A 96 28.04 -42.48 30.92
C ALA A 96 28.85 -41.19 31.14
N LEU A 97 28.22 -40.01 31.08
CA LEU A 97 28.86 -38.71 31.27
C LEU A 97 29.13 -38.46 32.76
N SER A 98 30.29 -37.85 33.05
CA SER A 98 30.58 -37.31 34.38
C SER A 98 29.86 -35.99 34.62
N ASP A 99 29.78 -35.58 35.89
CA ASP A 99 29.19 -34.27 36.25
C ASP A 99 29.98 -33.10 35.66
N SER A 100 31.30 -33.22 35.49
CA SER A 100 32.14 -32.21 34.84
C SER A 100 31.85 -32.11 33.34
N ASP A 101 31.55 -33.23 32.67
CA ASP A 101 31.17 -33.19 31.24
C ASP A 101 29.82 -32.53 31.04
N ARG A 102 28.85 -32.82 31.94
CA ARG A 102 27.54 -32.12 31.92
C ARG A 102 27.65 -30.65 32.20
N GLN A 103 28.55 -30.22 33.11
CA GLN A 103 28.82 -28.82 33.37
C GLN A 103 29.37 -28.12 32.14
N ALA A 104 30.28 -28.75 31.38
CA ALA A 104 30.76 -28.16 30.12
C ALA A 104 29.64 -28.00 29.07
N LEU A 105 28.73 -28.98 28.97
CA LEU A 105 27.54 -28.84 28.11
C LEU A 105 26.60 -27.75 28.58
N GLN A 106 26.42 -27.57 29.89
CA GLN A 106 25.62 -26.50 30.47
C GLN A 106 26.17 -25.10 30.14
N GLU A 107 27.49 -24.93 30.08
CA GLU A 107 28.08 -23.66 29.68
C GLU A 107 27.67 -23.29 28.23
N GLU A 108 27.61 -24.25 27.30
CA GLU A 108 27.11 -24.05 25.94
C GLU A 108 25.60 -23.68 25.95
N VAL A 109 24.79 -24.39 26.76
CA VAL A 109 23.35 -24.08 26.92
C VAL A 109 23.15 -22.64 27.42
N VAL A 110 23.93 -22.18 28.42
CA VAL A 110 23.84 -20.80 28.92
C VAL A 110 24.16 -19.76 27.82
N GLN A 111 25.13 -20.05 26.94
CA GLN A 111 25.42 -19.16 25.82
C GLN A 111 24.22 -19.09 24.83
N LEU A 112 23.62 -20.23 24.51
CA LEU A 112 22.46 -20.32 23.63
C LEU A 112 21.22 -19.61 24.24
N GLN A 113 21.01 -19.77 25.57
CA GLN A 113 19.97 -19.04 26.30
C GLN A 113 20.16 -17.52 26.20
N SER A 114 21.42 -17.06 26.37
CA SER A 114 21.79 -15.64 26.20
C SER A 114 21.56 -15.17 24.77
N GLU A 115 21.90 -15.98 23.76
CA GLU A 115 21.69 -15.67 22.35
C GLU A 115 20.20 -15.53 22.02
N ILE A 116 19.36 -16.47 22.50
CA ILE A 116 17.91 -16.40 22.34
C ILE A 116 17.36 -15.10 22.95
N THR A 117 17.75 -14.81 24.19
CA THR A 117 17.30 -13.60 24.89
C THR A 117 17.70 -12.35 24.12
N ASN A 118 18.97 -12.26 23.70
CA ASN A 118 19.46 -11.12 22.94
C ASN A 118 18.74 -10.99 21.58
N THR A 119 18.47 -12.09 20.89
CA THR A 119 17.76 -12.10 19.63
C THR A 119 16.35 -11.53 19.78
N LEU A 120 15.61 -11.93 20.81
CA LEU A 120 14.26 -11.48 21.06
C LEU A 120 14.22 -10.01 21.53
N GLU A 121 15.12 -9.60 22.45
CA GLU A 121 15.15 -8.25 23.00
C GLU A 121 15.67 -7.19 21.99
N GLN A 122 16.62 -7.56 21.14
CA GLN A 122 17.24 -6.64 20.18
C GLN A 122 16.47 -6.58 18.85
N SER A 123 15.58 -7.55 18.60
CA SER A 123 14.78 -7.55 17.38
C SER A 123 13.75 -6.43 17.40
N SER A 124 13.90 -5.50 16.47
CA SER A 124 13.02 -4.35 16.36
C SER A 124 12.76 -3.98 14.90
N PHE A 125 11.60 -3.42 14.63
CA PHE A 125 11.24 -2.87 13.33
C PHE A 125 10.87 -1.39 13.48
N ALA A 126 11.57 -0.53 12.76
CA ALA A 126 11.39 0.94 12.84
C ALA A 126 11.44 1.49 14.29
N GLY A 127 12.28 0.88 15.15
CA GLY A 127 12.46 1.26 16.55
C GLY A 127 11.40 0.71 17.52
N LYS A 128 10.48 -0.15 17.05
CA LYS A 128 9.53 -0.86 17.92
C LYS A 128 9.98 -2.30 18.13
N PRO A 129 9.96 -2.81 19.38
CA PRO A 129 10.25 -4.21 19.66
C PRO A 129 9.27 -5.13 18.89
N LEU A 130 9.72 -6.31 18.51
CA LEU A 130 8.91 -7.27 17.75
C LEU A 130 8.24 -8.34 18.64
N PHE A 131 8.68 -8.48 19.90
CA PHE A 131 8.30 -9.58 20.80
C PHE A 131 7.80 -9.08 22.16
N ASP A 132 7.10 -7.93 22.18
CA ASP A 132 6.53 -7.37 23.42
C ASP A 132 5.11 -7.86 23.74
N GLY A 133 4.57 -8.75 22.90
CA GLY A 133 3.24 -9.35 23.07
C GLY A 133 2.07 -8.42 22.77
N GLN A 134 2.32 -7.22 22.23
CA GLN A 134 1.26 -6.29 21.86
C GLN A 134 0.81 -6.52 20.41
N SER A 135 -0.44 -6.24 20.10
CA SER A 135 -0.91 -6.31 18.72
C SER A 135 -0.50 -5.09 17.91
N VAL A 136 -0.01 -5.31 16.69
CA VAL A 136 0.29 -4.24 15.73
C VAL A 136 -0.78 -4.25 14.63
N SER A 137 -1.37 -3.09 14.37
CA SER A 137 -2.42 -2.91 13.39
C SER A 137 -1.90 -2.13 12.19
N PHE A 138 -2.08 -2.68 10.99
CA PHE A 138 -1.73 -2.06 9.72
C PHE A 138 -3.00 -1.58 9.01
N GLN A 139 -3.05 -0.30 8.64
CA GLN A 139 -4.13 0.26 7.84
C GLN A 139 -3.96 -0.20 6.39
N ILE A 140 -4.82 -1.10 5.93
CA ILE A 140 -4.75 -1.76 4.62
C ILE A 140 -5.91 -1.42 3.69
N GLY A 141 -6.59 -0.32 3.95
CA GLY A 141 -7.67 0.20 3.12
C GLY A 141 -7.72 1.72 3.12
N ALA A 142 -8.51 2.28 2.19
CA ALA A 142 -8.66 3.73 2.04
C ALA A 142 -9.58 4.36 3.10
N ASP A 143 -10.43 3.54 3.75
CA ASP A 143 -11.40 4.00 4.75
C ASP A 143 -10.94 3.68 6.16
N ALA A 144 -11.49 4.41 7.14
CA ALA A 144 -11.23 4.17 8.55
C ALA A 144 -11.63 2.74 8.97
N ASN A 145 -10.86 2.13 9.86
CA ASN A 145 -11.06 0.77 10.39
C ASN A 145 -10.84 -0.39 9.38
N GLN A 146 -10.34 -0.12 8.18
CA GLN A 146 -9.87 -1.17 7.27
C GLN A 146 -8.46 -1.57 7.64
N THR A 147 -8.31 -2.26 8.77
CA THR A 147 -7.03 -2.66 9.34
C THR A 147 -6.87 -4.17 9.33
N ASN A 148 -5.62 -4.63 9.22
CA ASN A 148 -5.23 -6.01 9.54
C ASN A 148 -4.32 -5.95 10.76
N ALA A 149 -4.71 -6.66 11.82
CA ALA A 149 -3.96 -6.73 13.06
C ALA A 149 -3.17 -8.02 13.12
N LEU A 150 -1.91 -7.92 13.52
CA LEU A 150 -1.06 -9.04 13.87
C LEU A 150 -0.89 -9.04 15.38
N GLU A 151 -1.25 -10.15 16.04
CA GLU A 151 -0.78 -10.39 17.40
C GLU A 151 0.71 -10.63 17.33
N GLN A 152 1.48 -9.81 18.06
CA GLN A 152 2.92 -10.02 18.11
C GLN A 152 3.24 -11.36 18.76
N PRO A 153 4.27 -12.05 18.25
CA PRO A 153 4.81 -13.21 18.92
C PRO A 153 5.17 -12.84 20.35
N ASN A 154 4.74 -13.66 21.30
CA ASN A 154 5.14 -13.48 22.70
C ASN A 154 6.45 -14.25 22.99
N SER A 155 7.11 -13.85 24.05
CA SER A 155 8.33 -14.49 24.54
C SER A 155 8.08 -15.35 25.79
N ASP A 156 6.86 -15.82 26.01
CA ASP A 156 6.47 -16.55 27.24
C ASP A 156 7.29 -17.83 27.43
N PHE A 157 7.65 -18.52 26.32
CA PHE A 157 8.51 -19.68 26.37
C PHE A 157 9.94 -19.40 26.87
N LEU A 158 10.39 -18.13 26.80
CA LEU A 158 11.74 -17.74 27.16
C LEU A 158 12.06 -18.04 28.65
N SER A 159 11.09 -17.84 29.52
CA SER A 159 11.25 -18.11 30.95
C SER A 159 11.53 -19.59 31.22
N ALA A 160 10.85 -20.48 30.50
CA ALA A 160 11.05 -21.92 30.62
C ALA A 160 12.38 -22.33 30.00
N VAL A 161 12.75 -21.78 28.85
CA VAL A 161 14.04 -22.05 28.19
C VAL A 161 15.21 -21.58 29.05
N ASN A 162 15.13 -20.40 29.66
CA ASN A 162 16.16 -19.83 30.52
C ASN A 162 16.30 -20.60 31.86
N ALA A 163 15.30 -21.37 32.24
CA ALA A 163 15.34 -22.24 33.42
C ALA A 163 15.94 -23.65 33.15
N ILE A 164 16.30 -23.96 31.92
CA ILE A 164 16.89 -25.23 31.54
C ILE A 164 18.25 -25.40 32.23
N ASP A 165 18.40 -26.52 32.99
CA ASP A 165 19.62 -26.98 33.62
C ASP A 165 19.83 -28.46 33.29
N ILE A 166 20.91 -28.76 32.56
CA ILE A 166 21.28 -30.12 32.11
C ILE A 166 22.45 -30.70 32.91
N THR A 167 22.80 -30.11 34.06
CA THR A 167 23.89 -30.62 34.92
C THR A 167 23.58 -31.97 35.53
N THR A 168 22.29 -32.35 35.53
CA THR A 168 21.84 -33.67 36.00
C THR A 168 21.11 -34.43 34.89
N GLN A 169 21.10 -35.75 34.94
CA GLN A 169 20.35 -36.59 33.99
C GLN A 169 18.84 -36.29 34.03
N ALA A 170 18.28 -36.03 35.22
CA ALA A 170 16.89 -35.68 35.39
C ALA A 170 16.59 -34.32 34.77
N GLY A 171 17.47 -33.32 34.97
CA GLY A 171 17.37 -32.00 34.35
C GLY A 171 17.46 -32.06 32.81
N ALA A 172 18.39 -32.90 32.30
CA ALA A 172 18.51 -33.13 30.87
C ALA A 172 17.22 -33.72 30.25
N ASN A 173 16.56 -34.66 30.92
CA ASN A 173 15.28 -35.19 30.47
C ASN A 173 14.16 -34.12 30.51
N SER A 174 14.11 -33.32 31.57
CA SER A 174 13.14 -32.22 31.66
C SER A 174 13.38 -31.14 30.56
N ALA A 175 14.64 -30.91 30.23
CA ALA A 175 15.00 -29.96 29.14
C ALA A 175 14.51 -30.43 27.77
N LEU A 176 14.36 -31.72 27.51
CA LEU A 176 13.79 -32.25 26.27
C LEU A 176 12.31 -31.82 26.13
N ASP A 177 11.54 -31.96 27.20
CA ASP A 177 10.11 -31.55 27.19
C ASP A 177 9.98 -30.03 27.01
N VAL A 178 10.82 -29.24 27.69
CA VAL A 178 10.83 -27.79 27.59
C VAL A 178 11.20 -27.32 26.17
N THR A 179 12.25 -27.91 25.60
CA THR A 179 12.67 -27.55 24.22
C THR A 179 11.66 -27.96 23.18
N GLU A 180 10.93 -29.06 23.36
CA GLU A 180 9.85 -29.47 22.48
C GLU A 180 8.68 -28.46 22.52
N GLN A 181 8.24 -28.10 23.72
CA GLN A 181 7.18 -27.08 23.89
C GLN A 181 7.60 -25.71 23.34
N ALA A 182 8.84 -25.29 23.55
CA ALA A 182 9.36 -24.05 23.00
C ALA A 182 9.38 -24.09 21.47
N ALA A 183 9.84 -25.19 20.86
CA ALA A 183 9.83 -25.35 19.40
C ALA A 183 8.42 -25.35 18.83
N GLU A 184 7.44 -25.97 19.50
CA GLU A 184 6.04 -25.92 19.09
C GLU A 184 5.50 -24.49 19.11
N GLN A 185 5.75 -23.74 20.17
CA GLN A 185 5.30 -22.34 20.28
C GLN A 185 5.94 -21.45 19.20
N VAL A 186 7.25 -21.57 18.99
CA VAL A 186 7.96 -20.85 17.93
C VAL A 186 7.38 -21.20 16.55
N ASN A 187 7.12 -22.48 16.27
CA ASN A 187 6.53 -22.90 15.00
C ASN A 187 5.09 -22.39 14.82
N GLN A 188 4.28 -22.35 15.88
CA GLN A 188 2.94 -21.76 15.84
C GLN A 188 3.01 -20.25 15.51
N GLN A 189 3.91 -19.53 16.15
CA GLN A 189 4.10 -18.10 15.88
C GLN A 189 4.57 -17.86 14.44
N ARG A 190 5.51 -18.67 13.94
CA ARG A 190 5.94 -18.61 12.53
C ARG A 190 4.80 -18.91 11.56
N ALA A 191 3.95 -19.88 11.86
CA ALA A 191 2.78 -20.19 11.06
C ALA A 191 1.77 -19.02 11.02
N GLN A 192 1.58 -18.31 12.14
CA GLN A 192 0.75 -17.11 12.21
C GLN A 192 1.34 -15.97 11.35
N LEU A 193 2.66 -15.74 11.41
CA LEU A 193 3.35 -14.75 10.57
C LEU A 193 3.19 -15.09 9.09
N GLY A 194 3.38 -16.34 8.68
CA GLY A 194 3.18 -16.77 7.30
C GLY A 194 1.72 -16.65 6.83
N ALA A 195 0.75 -16.91 7.69
CA ALA A 195 -0.67 -16.68 7.38
C ALA A 195 -0.97 -15.18 7.22
N PHE A 196 -0.37 -14.33 8.06
CA PHE A 196 -0.48 -12.89 7.97
C PHE A 196 0.12 -12.35 6.66
N GLU A 197 1.32 -12.80 6.27
CA GLU A 197 1.94 -12.43 4.98
C GLU A 197 1.07 -12.82 3.79
N ASN A 198 0.50 -14.01 3.79
CA ASN A 198 -0.41 -14.47 2.74
C ASN A 198 -1.68 -13.61 2.68
N SER A 199 -2.22 -13.23 3.83
CA SER A 199 -3.36 -12.31 3.93
C SER A 199 -3.03 -10.95 3.33
N LEU A 200 -1.89 -10.35 3.71
CA LEU A 200 -1.44 -9.06 3.17
C LEU A 200 -1.17 -9.13 1.66
N SER A 201 -0.53 -10.21 1.19
CA SER A 201 -0.28 -10.42 -0.24
C SER A 201 -1.58 -10.52 -1.05
N SER A 202 -2.61 -11.16 -0.50
CA SER A 202 -3.95 -11.20 -1.09
C SER A 202 -4.60 -9.83 -1.11
N GLN A 203 -4.45 -9.07 -0.03
CA GLN A 203 -4.98 -7.71 0.09
C GLN A 203 -4.32 -6.76 -0.90
N ILE A 204 -3.00 -6.84 -1.08
CA ILE A 204 -2.26 -6.03 -2.07
C ILE A 204 -2.80 -6.27 -3.49
N ARG A 205 -3.06 -7.53 -3.86
CA ARG A 205 -3.66 -7.85 -5.16
C ARG A 205 -5.05 -7.22 -5.31
N SER A 206 -5.89 -7.36 -4.29
CA SER A 206 -7.23 -6.75 -4.28
C SER A 206 -7.18 -5.21 -4.36
N LEU A 207 -6.27 -4.57 -3.62
CA LEU A 207 -6.06 -3.12 -3.69
C LEU A 207 -5.58 -2.67 -5.07
N SER A 208 -4.72 -3.46 -5.72
CA SER A 208 -4.25 -3.17 -7.08
C SER A 208 -5.40 -3.23 -8.10
N GLU A 209 -6.24 -4.26 -8.04
CA GLU A 209 -7.43 -4.39 -8.89
C GLU A 209 -8.44 -3.26 -8.66
N GLN A 210 -8.67 -2.91 -7.39
CA GLN A 210 -9.55 -1.79 -7.04
C GLN A 210 -9.00 -0.46 -7.56
N ASN A 211 -7.69 -0.23 -7.41
CA ASN A 211 -7.02 0.98 -7.90
C ASN A 211 -7.14 1.09 -9.44
N GLU A 212 -6.95 0.00 -10.18
CA GLU A 212 -7.13 -0.04 -11.63
C GLU A 212 -8.57 0.26 -12.03
N ASN A 213 -9.56 -0.34 -11.35
CA ASN A 213 -10.97 -0.09 -11.62
C ASN A 213 -11.39 1.36 -11.35
N VAL A 214 -10.85 1.96 -10.27
CA VAL A 214 -11.08 3.36 -9.93
C VAL A 214 -10.39 4.27 -10.96
N ALA A 215 -9.16 3.97 -11.37
CA ALA A 215 -8.44 4.69 -12.41
C ALA A 215 -9.20 4.66 -13.75
N ALA A 216 -9.68 3.50 -14.17
CA ALA A 216 -10.49 3.35 -15.38
C ALA A 216 -11.83 4.12 -15.29
N SER A 217 -12.42 4.18 -14.10
CA SER A 217 -13.66 4.95 -13.87
C SER A 217 -13.40 6.44 -13.90
N GLN A 218 -12.29 6.88 -13.32
CA GLN A 218 -11.85 8.28 -13.36
C GLN A 218 -11.54 8.72 -14.81
N SER A 219 -10.82 7.90 -15.57
CA SER A 219 -10.50 8.14 -16.97
C SER A 219 -11.76 8.35 -17.81
N ARG A 220 -12.79 7.51 -17.67
CA ARG A 220 -14.08 7.68 -18.38
C ARG A 220 -14.79 8.99 -18.06
N ILE A 221 -14.59 9.55 -16.89
CA ILE A 221 -15.22 10.81 -16.46
C ILE A 221 -14.36 12.02 -16.83
N ALA A 222 -13.05 11.91 -16.61
CA ALA A 222 -12.10 13.01 -16.67
C ALA A 222 -11.48 13.22 -18.05
N ASP A 223 -11.21 12.14 -18.80
CA ASP A 223 -10.39 12.21 -20.00
C ASP A 223 -11.17 12.68 -21.23
N THR A 224 -10.47 13.35 -22.13
CA THR A 224 -11.01 13.86 -23.39
C THR A 224 -10.83 12.82 -24.49
N ASP A 225 -11.90 12.59 -25.27
CA ASP A 225 -11.78 11.92 -26.58
C ASP A 225 -11.12 12.88 -27.57
N TYR A 226 -9.83 12.65 -27.81
CA TYR A 226 -9.01 13.47 -28.69
C TYR A 226 -9.54 13.54 -30.12
N ALA A 227 -10.04 12.43 -30.67
CA ALA A 227 -10.55 12.41 -32.04
C ALA A 227 -11.79 13.30 -32.19
N LYS A 228 -12.69 13.23 -31.20
CA LYS A 228 -13.87 14.07 -31.13
C LYS A 228 -13.52 15.54 -30.90
N ALA A 229 -12.63 15.83 -29.97
CA ALA A 229 -12.24 17.20 -29.62
C ALA A 229 -11.54 17.91 -30.80
N VAL A 230 -10.64 17.22 -31.52
CA VAL A 230 -9.98 17.76 -32.74
C VAL A 230 -11.00 18.02 -33.86
N SER A 231 -11.94 17.09 -34.07
CA SER A 231 -13.00 17.27 -35.07
C SER A 231 -13.89 18.48 -34.72
N GLU A 232 -14.30 18.62 -33.45
CA GLU A 232 -15.09 19.79 -32.99
C GLU A 232 -14.29 21.09 -33.10
N ARG A 233 -12.99 21.07 -32.77
CA ARG A 233 -12.12 22.23 -32.94
C ARG A 233 -12.03 22.68 -34.40
N THR A 234 -11.77 21.73 -35.29
CA THR A 234 -11.69 22.02 -36.74
C THR A 234 -13.01 22.62 -37.25
N SER A 235 -14.15 22.06 -36.82
CA SER A 235 -15.46 22.59 -37.17
C SER A 235 -15.67 24.01 -36.63
N ASN A 236 -15.24 24.30 -35.41
CA ASN A 236 -15.30 25.64 -34.80
C ASN A 236 -14.38 26.62 -35.53
N ASP A 237 -13.19 26.21 -35.95
CA ASP A 237 -12.29 27.07 -36.75
C ASP A 237 -12.90 27.45 -38.09
N ILE A 238 -13.55 26.50 -38.77
CA ILE A 238 -14.29 26.77 -40.02
C ILE A 238 -15.45 27.72 -39.78
N LEU A 239 -16.23 27.51 -38.73
CA LEU A 239 -17.35 28.39 -38.37
C LEU A 239 -16.88 29.80 -38.00
N ASN A 240 -15.73 29.90 -37.31
CA ASN A 240 -15.11 31.18 -36.95
C ASN A 240 -14.73 31.97 -38.23
N GLN A 241 -14.01 31.30 -39.16
CA GLN A 241 -13.62 31.91 -40.44
C GLN A 241 -14.85 32.31 -41.25
N ALA A 242 -15.88 31.48 -41.36
CA ALA A 242 -17.13 31.78 -42.05
C ALA A 242 -17.87 32.95 -41.40
N SER A 243 -17.92 33.02 -40.06
CA SER A 243 -18.58 34.10 -39.32
C SER A 243 -17.87 35.45 -39.53
N ILE A 244 -16.54 35.45 -39.57
CA ILE A 244 -15.73 36.63 -39.85
C ILE A 244 -15.99 37.13 -41.30
N ALA A 245 -16.01 36.21 -42.27
CA ALA A 245 -16.28 36.52 -43.67
C ALA A 245 -17.70 37.12 -43.85
N LEU A 246 -18.71 36.53 -43.25
CA LEU A 246 -20.09 37.02 -43.28
C LEU A 246 -20.23 38.42 -42.64
N ARG A 247 -19.52 38.69 -41.53
CA ARG A 247 -19.49 40.04 -40.94
C ARG A 247 -18.82 41.04 -41.86
N GLY A 248 -17.76 40.68 -42.52
CA GLY A 248 -17.09 41.50 -43.52
C GLY A 248 -18.05 41.91 -44.64
N GLN A 249 -18.78 40.90 -45.18
CA GLN A 249 -19.77 41.13 -46.24
C GLN A 249 -20.99 41.97 -45.78
N ALA A 250 -21.49 41.72 -44.57
CA ALA A 250 -22.58 42.50 -43.97
C ALA A 250 -22.18 43.98 -43.77
N ASN A 251 -20.96 44.24 -43.33
CA ASN A 251 -20.43 45.60 -43.18
C ASN A 251 -20.26 46.33 -44.55
N GLN A 252 -19.79 45.60 -45.57
CA GLN A 252 -19.69 46.15 -46.91
C GLN A 252 -21.09 46.54 -47.51
N ASN A 253 -22.06 45.63 -47.29
CA ASN A 253 -23.45 45.94 -47.74
C ASN A 253 -24.05 47.10 -46.96
N ALA A 254 -23.77 47.22 -45.66
CA ALA A 254 -24.24 48.39 -44.86
C ALA A 254 -23.58 49.71 -45.33
N ALA A 255 -22.28 49.66 -45.65
CA ALA A 255 -21.56 50.82 -46.18
C ALA A 255 -22.07 51.23 -47.58
N ALA A 256 -22.41 50.27 -48.46
CA ALA A 256 -22.99 50.52 -49.78
C ALA A 256 -24.37 51.13 -49.66
N ILE A 257 -25.21 50.75 -48.71
CA ILE A 257 -26.55 51.37 -48.47
C ILE A 257 -26.39 52.76 -47.92
N LEU A 258 -25.42 53.06 -47.05
CA LEU A 258 -25.16 54.42 -46.54
C LEU A 258 -24.65 55.39 -47.66
N GLY A 259 -23.94 54.81 -48.65
CA GLY A 259 -23.47 55.60 -49.80
C GLY A 259 -24.54 55.91 -50.89
N LEU A 260 -25.71 55.31 -50.76
CA LEU A 260 -26.89 55.53 -51.64
C LEU A 260 -27.93 56.50 -51.06
N LEU A 261 -27.77 56.85 -49.79
CA LEU A 261 -28.57 57.86 -49.07
C LEU A 261 -27.87 59.22 -49.05
#